data_e37b4113411a5e49d864b7210c731c20
#
_entry.id   e37b4113411a5e49d864b7210c731c20
#
_cell.length_a   1.000
_cell.length_b   1.000
_cell.length_c   1.000
_cell.angle_alpha   90.00
_cell.angle_beta   90.00
_cell.angle_gamma   90.00
#
_symmetry.space_group_name_H-M   'P 1'
#
loop_
_entity.id
_entity.type
_entity.pdbx_description
1 polymer ?
#
loop_
_entity_poly.entity_id
_entity_poly.type
_entity_poly.pdbx_seq_one_letter_code
_entity_poly.pdbx_strand_id
1 'polypeptide(L)'
;LDIEEKCKMTEDQIRYMLGEETLKKFTTLKFMQNGSSQIDARNQDMATVDFRVFAQSKDRELLSMRNPKGFFRISMTTFLQGVPGASLGNDMRQAEGKPYYEYHPSVLPQEAVKQRAHCLWSGDVIDIPLSPEFKAYDRQQPSYETKNPVPLSYFGPTVRIPLGSVVLGRSGDKCSDCNVGFFVRHDDEWEWLRSFLTISKIKELLGPEEYKGKPIDRFEIPGIRAVHFLLHDHLDRGYDACSTYDTLGKNCLEYLRAKTVNVPIHFVERGTV
;
A
#
# COMPACT_ATOMS: atom_id res chain seq x y z
N LEU A 1 24.81 -7.29 13.69
CA LEU A 1 24.37 -7.14 15.09
C LEU A 1 23.68 -5.80 15.29
N ASP A 2 22.71 -5.74 16.18
CA ASP A 2 22.08 -4.52 16.70
C ASP A 2 21.48 -3.62 15.58
N ILE A 3 20.76 -4.24 14.63
CA ILE A 3 20.24 -3.54 13.44
C ILE A 3 19.22 -2.47 13.84
N GLU A 4 18.29 -2.80 14.72
CA GLU A 4 17.23 -1.88 15.17
C GLU A 4 17.80 -0.67 15.89
N GLU A 5 18.74 -0.87 16.80
CA GLU A 5 19.42 0.19 17.53
C GLU A 5 20.25 1.08 16.59
N LYS A 6 20.89 0.49 15.59
CA LYS A 6 21.67 1.24 14.57
C LYS A 6 20.76 2.08 13.68
N CYS A 7 19.64 1.54 13.24
CA CYS A 7 18.62 2.27 12.47
C CYS A 7 18.07 3.43 13.29
N LYS A 8 17.71 3.18 14.56
CA LYS A 8 17.24 4.22 15.47
C LYS A 8 18.28 5.30 15.72
N MET A 9 19.50 4.92 16.00
CA MET A 9 20.60 5.88 16.20
C MET A 9 20.80 6.77 14.96
N THR A 10 20.74 6.18 13.77
CA THR A 10 20.86 6.93 12.52
C THR A 10 19.71 7.92 12.34
N GLU A 11 18.46 7.50 12.63
CA GLU A 11 17.31 8.38 12.61
C GLU A 11 17.47 9.54 13.62
N ASP A 12 17.79 9.24 14.88
CA ASP A 12 17.93 10.23 15.94
C ASP A 12 19.03 11.26 15.57
N GLN A 13 20.13 10.81 14.99
CA GLN A 13 21.23 11.66 14.56
C GLN A 13 20.82 12.60 13.41
N ILE A 14 20.12 12.09 12.39
CA ILE A 14 19.63 12.90 11.27
C ILE A 14 18.62 13.93 11.77
N ARG A 15 17.69 13.53 12.62
CA ARG A 15 16.68 14.45 13.21
C ARG A 15 17.35 15.54 14.04
N TYR A 16 18.32 15.19 14.87
CA TYR A 16 19.08 16.14 15.68
C TYR A 16 19.80 17.17 14.80
N MET A 17 20.48 16.73 13.75
CA MET A 17 21.24 17.61 12.84
C MET A 17 20.33 18.50 11.99
N LEU A 18 19.14 18.04 11.59
CA LEU A 18 18.15 18.84 10.89
C LEU A 18 17.56 19.92 11.80
N GLY A 19 17.34 19.62 13.07
CA GLY A 19 16.76 20.51 14.07
C GLY A 19 15.25 20.67 13.92
N GLU A 20 14.58 21.02 15.01
CA GLU A 20 13.11 21.04 15.11
C GLU A 20 12.44 21.93 14.06
N GLU A 21 12.97 23.12 13.82
CA GLU A 21 12.38 24.07 12.85
C GLU A 21 12.47 23.56 11.40
N THR A 22 13.52 22.83 11.07
CA THR A 22 13.66 22.22 9.76
C THR A 22 12.74 21.01 9.62
N LEU A 23 12.61 20.21 10.68
CA LEU A 23 11.73 19.03 10.68
C LEU A 23 10.26 19.39 10.38
N LYS A 24 9.79 20.56 10.83
CA LYS A 24 8.43 21.05 10.55
C LYS A 24 8.16 21.37 9.07
N LYS A 25 9.20 21.56 8.27
CA LYS A 25 9.09 21.88 6.84
C LYS A 25 8.87 20.65 5.94
N PHE A 26 9.05 19.45 6.47
CA PHE A 26 8.79 18.24 5.71
C PHE A 26 7.30 17.92 5.68
N THR A 27 6.77 17.67 4.49
CA THR A 27 5.43 17.08 4.32
C THR A 27 5.45 15.63 4.73
N THR A 28 6.56 14.95 4.43
CA THR A 28 6.82 13.57 4.83
C THR A 28 8.31 13.43 5.13
N LEU A 29 8.64 12.82 6.25
CA LEU A 29 9.98 12.36 6.58
C LEU A 29 9.84 10.99 7.24
N LYS A 30 10.29 9.96 6.55
CA LYS A 30 10.19 8.57 7.03
C LYS A 30 11.54 7.89 7.02
N PHE A 31 11.74 7.07 8.03
CA PHE A 31 12.87 6.18 8.20
C PHE A 31 12.33 4.76 8.19
N MET A 32 12.80 3.95 7.28
CA MET A 32 12.21 2.63 7.03
C MET A 32 13.30 1.58 6.93
N GLN A 33 13.25 0.59 7.80
CA GLN A 33 14.04 -0.62 7.67
C GLN A 33 13.28 -1.60 6.76
N ASN A 34 13.93 -2.03 5.70
CA ASN A 34 13.38 -3.03 4.79
C ASN A 34 14.16 -4.33 4.91
N GLY A 35 13.42 -5.40 5.09
CA GLY A 35 13.97 -6.71 5.36
C GLY A 35 14.34 -6.92 6.83
N SER A 36 14.75 -8.15 7.12
CA SER A 36 15.29 -8.57 8.40
C SER A 36 16.56 -9.39 8.16
N SER A 37 17.62 -9.13 8.92
CA SER A 37 18.82 -9.93 8.83
C SER A 37 18.60 -11.35 9.34
N GLN A 38 19.16 -12.34 8.66
CA GLN A 38 19.16 -13.72 9.14
C GLN A 38 20.20 -13.91 10.24
N ILE A 39 19.83 -14.67 11.28
CA ILE A 39 20.78 -15.16 12.29
C ILE A 39 21.66 -16.21 11.61
N ASP A 40 22.98 -16.10 11.84
CA ASP A 40 24.00 -17.01 11.27
C ASP A 40 23.86 -17.13 9.74
N ALA A 41 23.73 -15.98 9.08
CA ALA A 41 23.50 -15.90 7.65
C ALA A 41 24.65 -16.52 6.85
N ARG A 42 24.32 -17.27 5.79
CA ARG A 42 25.29 -17.96 4.92
C ARG A 42 26.17 -17.00 4.07
N ASN A 43 25.77 -15.74 3.92
CA ASN A 43 26.52 -14.70 3.21
C ASN A 43 26.15 -13.30 3.74
N GLN A 44 26.93 -12.28 3.34
CA GLN A 44 26.71 -10.90 3.78
C GLN A 44 25.36 -10.33 3.34
N ASP A 45 24.91 -10.63 2.14
CA ASP A 45 23.64 -10.07 1.61
C ASP A 45 22.45 -10.47 2.48
N MET A 46 22.45 -11.73 2.95
CA MET A 46 21.39 -12.23 3.85
C MET A 46 21.51 -11.69 5.28
N ALA A 47 22.67 -11.15 5.66
CA ALA A 47 22.90 -10.50 6.96
C ALA A 47 22.64 -8.98 6.92
N THR A 48 22.24 -8.44 5.78
CA THR A 48 22.08 -7.01 5.54
C THR A 48 20.61 -6.62 5.41
N VAL A 49 20.26 -5.44 5.88
CA VAL A 49 18.98 -4.80 5.65
C VAL A 49 19.16 -3.50 4.89
N ASP A 50 18.15 -3.07 4.16
CA ASP A 50 18.13 -1.75 3.54
C ASP A 50 17.44 -0.75 4.47
N PHE A 51 18.15 0.33 4.81
CA PHE A 51 17.63 1.43 5.60
C PHE A 51 17.41 2.65 4.73
N ARG A 52 16.14 2.91 4.42
CA ARG A 52 15.73 3.99 3.53
C ARG A 52 15.29 5.21 4.32
N VAL A 53 15.86 6.37 3.97
CA VAL A 53 15.38 7.67 4.44
C VAL A 53 14.65 8.38 3.29
N PHE A 54 13.37 8.69 3.49
CA PHE A 54 12.51 9.27 2.48
C PHE A 54 11.96 10.62 2.95
N ALA A 55 12.09 11.65 2.09
CA ALA A 55 11.66 13.00 2.42
C ALA A 55 10.84 13.64 1.29
N GLN A 56 9.80 14.38 1.68
CA GLN A 56 9.03 15.27 0.80
C GLN A 56 8.87 16.63 1.48
N SER A 57 8.96 17.71 0.72
CA SER A 57 8.77 19.07 1.21
C SER A 57 8.28 19.98 0.10
N LYS A 58 7.53 21.03 0.46
CA LYS A 58 7.23 22.16 -0.42
C LYS A 58 8.40 23.13 -0.57
N ASP A 59 9.38 23.04 0.33
CA ASP A 59 10.62 23.84 0.29
C ASP A 59 11.66 23.10 -0.58
N ARG A 60 11.79 23.54 -1.84
CA ARG A 60 12.73 22.95 -2.80
C ARG A 60 14.17 23.04 -2.32
N GLU A 61 14.56 24.15 -1.69
CA GLU A 61 15.94 24.35 -1.23
C GLU A 61 16.31 23.38 -0.13
N LEU A 62 15.35 22.98 0.70
CA LEU A 62 15.57 21.97 1.74
C LEU A 62 16.00 20.62 1.16
N LEU A 63 15.50 20.26 -0.03
CA LEU A 63 15.77 18.99 -0.71
C LEU A 63 16.91 19.09 -1.73
N SER A 64 17.44 20.28 -2.00
CA SER A 64 18.54 20.46 -2.95
C SER A 64 19.84 19.88 -2.39
N MET A 65 20.53 19.07 -3.18
CA MET A 65 21.85 18.54 -2.81
C MET A 65 22.92 19.63 -2.72
N ARG A 66 22.66 20.85 -3.23
CA ARG A 66 23.58 22.00 -3.14
C ARG A 66 23.48 22.71 -1.80
N ASN A 67 22.37 22.55 -1.08
CA ASN A 67 22.18 23.18 0.22
C ASN A 67 23.01 22.46 1.29
N PRO A 68 24.02 23.12 1.91
CA PRO A 68 24.89 22.48 2.90
C PRO A 68 24.14 22.10 4.19
N LYS A 69 22.99 22.72 4.46
CA LYS A 69 22.09 22.42 5.59
C LYS A 69 20.85 21.65 5.14
N GLY A 70 20.78 21.22 3.88
CA GLY A 70 19.65 20.49 3.33
C GLY A 70 19.66 19.02 3.71
N PHE A 71 18.51 18.39 3.49
CA PHE A 71 18.26 16.98 3.81
C PHE A 71 19.35 16.03 3.30
N PHE A 72 19.71 16.15 2.02
CA PHE A 72 20.70 15.26 1.42
C PHE A 72 22.08 15.37 2.10
N ARG A 73 22.58 16.60 2.29
CA ARG A 73 23.89 16.83 2.90
C ARG A 73 23.95 16.35 4.34
N ILE A 74 22.91 16.59 5.11
CA ILE A 74 22.83 16.13 6.50
C ILE A 74 22.82 14.61 6.56
N SER A 75 21.96 13.96 5.76
CA SER A 75 21.90 12.49 5.71
C SER A 75 23.22 11.85 5.29
N MET A 76 23.93 12.47 4.34
CA MET A 76 25.27 12.00 3.91
C MET A 76 26.36 12.21 4.96
N THR A 77 26.30 13.29 5.74
CA THR A 77 27.29 13.56 6.78
C THR A 77 27.20 12.52 7.91
N THR A 78 25.99 12.06 8.26
CA THR A 78 25.80 11.05 9.30
C THR A 78 26.35 9.67 8.90
N PHE A 79 26.50 9.39 7.60
CA PHE A 79 27.00 8.09 7.13
C PHE A 79 28.40 7.75 7.66
N LEU A 80 29.37 8.64 7.51
CA LEU A 80 30.75 8.37 7.95
C LEU A 80 30.95 8.49 9.48
N GLN A 81 30.05 9.20 10.14
CA GLN A 81 30.09 9.42 11.59
C GLN A 81 29.05 8.57 12.34
N GLY A 82 28.36 7.70 11.61
CA GLY A 82 27.26 6.93 12.12
C GLY A 82 27.66 5.61 12.74
N VAL A 83 26.90 4.59 12.42
CA VAL A 83 27.01 3.26 13.01
C VAL A 83 28.02 2.38 12.26
N PRO A 84 28.74 1.47 12.93
CA PRO A 84 29.61 0.51 12.27
C PRO A 84 28.79 -0.46 11.39
N GLY A 85 29.36 -0.81 10.22
CA GLY A 85 28.73 -1.73 9.28
C GLY A 85 27.71 -1.07 8.33
N ALA A 86 27.54 0.25 8.39
CA ALA A 86 26.75 0.95 7.39
C ALA A 86 27.53 1.04 6.07
N SER A 87 26.82 0.75 4.96
CA SER A 87 27.32 0.94 3.60
C SER A 87 26.28 1.79 2.83
N LEU A 88 26.75 2.56 1.87
CA LEU A 88 25.91 3.45 1.10
C LEU A 88 25.57 2.83 -0.25
N GLY A 89 24.30 2.50 -0.46
CA GLY A 89 23.72 2.21 -1.77
C GLY A 89 23.11 3.48 -2.35
N ASN A 90 23.86 4.26 -3.12
CA ASN A 90 23.42 5.56 -3.59
C ASN A 90 23.57 5.71 -5.10
N ASP A 91 22.47 6.05 -5.76
CA ASP A 91 22.49 6.59 -7.11
C ASP A 91 22.39 8.13 -7.04
N MET A 92 23.50 8.81 -7.28
CA MET A 92 23.59 10.27 -7.23
C MET A 92 22.60 10.98 -8.18
N ARG A 93 22.10 10.30 -9.21
CA ARG A 93 21.03 10.80 -10.08
C ARG A 93 19.69 10.95 -9.34
N GLN A 94 19.53 10.26 -8.22
CA GLN A 94 18.35 10.31 -7.34
C GLN A 94 18.52 11.29 -6.16
N ALA A 95 19.71 11.85 -5.97
CA ALA A 95 20.05 12.67 -4.81
C ALA A 95 19.40 14.07 -4.83
N GLU A 96 19.15 14.63 -6.01
CA GLU A 96 18.43 15.88 -6.14
C GLU A 96 16.93 15.64 -6.04
N GLY A 97 16.23 16.47 -5.24
CA GLY A 97 14.78 16.40 -5.11
C GLY A 97 14.07 16.62 -6.44
N LYS A 98 13.04 15.81 -6.68
CA LYS A 98 12.22 15.88 -7.91
C LYS A 98 10.81 16.35 -7.59
N PRO A 99 10.16 17.10 -8.49
CA PRO A 99 8.73 17.38 -8.37
C PRO A 99 7.93 16.08 -8.30
N TYR A 100 6.90 16.08 -7.48
CA TYR A 100 5.92 15.00 -7.38
C TYR A 100 4.51 15.58 -7.41
N TYR A 101 3.52 14.75 -7.74
CA TYR A 101 2.13 15.15 -7.87
C TYR A 101 1.26 14.46 -6.82
N GLU A 102 0.30 15.21 -6.29
CA GLU A 102 -0.71 14.69 -5.38
C GLU A 102 -2.07 14.67 -6.08
N TYR A 103 -2.86 13.63 -5.85
CA TYR A 103 -4.21 13.53 -6.37
C TYR A 103 -5.18 14.37 -5.53
N HIS A 104 -5.92 15.25 -6.20
CA HIS A 104 -7.00 16.02 -5.61
C HIS A 104 -8.29 15.77 -6.40
N PRO A 105 -8.96 14.62 -6.17
CA PRO A 105 -10.19 14.31 -6.88
C PRO A 105 -11.30 15.30 -6.53
N SER A 106 -12.03 15.73 -7.53
CA SER A 106 -13.18 16.61 -7.39
C SER A 106 -14.35 16.11 -8.24
N VAL A 107 -15.56 16.54 -7.88
CA VAL A 107 -16.78 16.22 -8.62
C VAL A 107 -17.19 17.44 -9.40
N LEU A 108 -17.43 17.26 -10.71
CA LEU A 108 -17.98 18.28 -11.59
C LEU A 108 -19.37 17.84 -12.06
N PRO A 109 -20.32 18.77 -12.24
CA PRO A 109 -21.55 18.48 -12.96
C PRO A 109 -21.22 17.95 -14.37
N GLN A 110 -21.91 16.91 -14.81
CA GLN A 110 -21.62 16.24 -16.07
C GLN A 110 -21.78 17.19 -17.28
N GLU A 111 -22.74 18.11 -17.22
CA GLU A 111 -22.97 19.14 -18.24
C GLU A 111 -21.84 20.16 -18.37
N ALA A 112 -20.96 20.26 -17.38
CA ALA A 112 -19.77 21.13 -17.47
C ALA A 112 -18.70 20.56 -18.42
N VAL A 113 -18.80 19.27 -18.78
CA VAL A 113 -17.85 18.57 -19.64
C VAL A 113 -18.51 18.26 -20.99
N LYS A 114 -18.13 19.00 -22.03
CA LYS A 114 -18.57 18.70 -23.41
C LYS A 114 -17.86 17.48 -23.95
N GLN A 115 -18.63 16.46 -24.28
CA GLN A 115 -18.09 15.25 -24.91
C GLN A 115 -18.15 15.41 -26.44
N ARG A 116 -17.06 15.05 -27.13
CA ARG A 116 -16.92 15.16 -28.59
C ARG A 116 -16.23 13.94 -29.16
N ALA A 117 -16.73 13.46 -30.28
CA ALA A 117 -16.04 12.50 -31.11
C ALA A 117 -15.29 13.22 -32.24
N HIS A 118 -14.00 12.96 -32.38
CA HIS A 118 -13.17 13.46 -33.47
C HIS A 118 -12.97 12.33 -34.50
N CYS A 119 -13.58 12.46 -35.67
CA CYS A 119 -13.43 11.48 -36.76
C CYS A 119 -12.15 11.76 -37.53
N LEU A 120 -11.08 11.05 -37.25
CA LEU A 120 -9.75 11.31 -37.80
C LEU A 120 -9.68 11.13 -39.33
N TRP A 121 -10.54 10.31 -39.92
CA TRP A 121 -10.59 10.04 -41.34
C TRP A 121 -11.30 11.14 -42.15
N SER A 122 -12.26 11.87 -41.56
CA SER A 122 -13.02 12.94 -42.25
C SER A 122 -12.69 14.34 -41.71
N GLY A 123 -12.09 14.44 -40.53
CA GLY A 123 -11.87 15.68 -39.81
C GLY A 123 -13.11 16.24 -39.11
N ASP A 124 -14.22 15.52 -39.13
CA ASP A 124 -15.47 15.94 -38.48
C ASP A 124 -15.35 15.88 -36.97
N VAL A 125 -16.03 16.82 -36.29
CA VAL A 125 -16.19 16.85 -34.84
C VAL A 125 -17.67 16.78 -34.52
N ILE A 126 -18.08 15.72 -33.85
CA ILE A 126 -19.48 15.46 -33.52
C ILE A 126 -19.66 15.67 -32.00
N ASP A 127 -20.55 16.60 -31.62
CA ASP A 127 -20.94 16.75 -30.23
C ASP A 127 -21.77 15.54 -29.77
N ILE A 128 -21.38 14.91 -28.65
CA ILE A 128 -22.09 13.78 -28.06
C ILE A 128 -23.00 14.34 -26.96
N PRO A 129 -24.32 14.27 -27.11
CA PRO A 129 -25.23 14.73 -26.06
C PRO A 129 -25.13 13.82 -24.83
N LEU A 130 -25.43 14.38 -23.67
CA LEU A 130 -25.59 13.59 -22.46
C LEU A 130 -26.77 12.62 -22.60
N SER A 131 -26.65 11.44 -21.98
CA SER A 131 -27.78 10.52 -21.92
C SER A 131 -28.96 11.18 -21.23
N PRO A 132 -30.18 11.12 -21.81
CA PRO A 132 -31.38 11.63 -21.16
C PRO A 132 -31.79 10.79 -19.95
N GLU A 133 -31.33 9.56 -19.88
CA GLU A 133 -31.59 8.64 -18.79
C GLU A 133 -30.29 8.31 -18.07
N PHE A 134 -30.27 8.43 -16.75
CA PHE A 134 -29.14 8.07 -15.89
C PHE A 134 -29.64 7.51 -14.57
N LYS A 135 -28.83 6.64 -13.98
CA LYS A 135 -29.08 6.10 -12.65
C LYS A 135 -28.26 6.91 -11.64
N ALA A 136 -28.97 7.48 -10.68
CA ALA A 136 -28.30 8.12 -9.55
C ALA A 136 -27.88 7.05 -8.51
N TYR A 137 -26.68 7.21 -7.98
CA TYR A 137 -26.15 6.41 -6.89
C TYR A 137 -25.81 7.32 -5.72
N ASP A 138 -25.89 6.77 -4.51
CA ASP A 138 -25.39 7.46 -3.34
C ASP A 138 -23.89 7.77 -3.50
N ARG A 139 -23.45 8.86 -2.92
CA ARG A 139 -22.04 9.28 -2.99
C ARG A 139 -21.11 8.21 -2.43
N GLN A 140 -21.54 7.50 -1.39
CA GLN A 140 -20.83 6.41 -0.75
C GLN A 140 -21.70 5.15 -0.82
N GLN A 141 -21.16 4.09 -1.42
CA GLN A 141 -21.81 2.78 -1.37
C GLN A 141 -21.72 2.22 0.06
N PRO A 142 -22.79 1.56 0.55
CA PRO A 142 -22.77 1.00 1.90
C PRO A 142 -21.70 -0.10 2.01
N SER A 143 -20.83 0.07 3.00
CA SER A 143 -19.93 -0.99 3.47
C SER A 143 -20.68 -1.93 4.39
N TYR A 144 -20.45 -3.23 4.28
CA TYR A 144 -21.18 -4.21 5.09
C TYR A 144 -20.38 -5.46 5.39
N GLU A 145 -20.62 -6.00 6.57
CA GLU A 145 -20.16 -7.35 6.93
C GLU A 145 -21.12 -8.40 6.37
N THR A 146 -20.65 -9.64 6.31
CA THR A 146 -21.45 -10.79 5.84
C THR A 146 -22.76 -10.90 6.60
N LYS A 147 -23.87 -10.97 5.87
CA LYS A 147 -25.18 -11.34 6.43
C LYS A 147 -25.19 -12.86 6.67
N ASN A 148 -25.59 -13.28 7.88
CA ASN A 148 -25.66 -14.68 8.28
C ASN A 148 -24.33 -15.44 8.08
N PRO A 149 -23.23 -15.03 8.74
CA PRO A 149 -21.96 -15.69 8.60
C PRO A 149 -22.06 -17.13 9.12
N VAL A 150 -21.42 -18.05 8.40
CA VAL A 150 -21.30 -19.45 8.86
C VAL A 150 -20.22 -19.52 9.92
N PRO A 151 -20.47 -20.13 11.10
CA PRO A 151 -19.40 -20.35 12.09
C PRO A 151 -18.22 -21.10 11.47
N LEU A 152 -16.99 -20.60 11.67
CA LEU A 152 -15.81 -21.19 11.04
C LEU A 152 -15.57 -22.66 11.45
N SER A 153 -16.05 -23.06 12.63
CA SER A 153 -16.01 -24.45 13.08
C SER A 153 -16.85 -25.41 12.23
N TYR A 154 -17.82 -24.89 11.47
CA TYR A 154 -18.66 -25.69 10.57
C TYR A 154 -17.83 -26.33 9.42
N PHE A 155 -16.73 -25.68 9.03
CA PHE A 155 -15.88 -26.15 7.95
C PHE A 155 -14.88 -27.23 8.37
N GLY A 156 -15.02 -27.78 9.58
CA GLY A 156 -14.25 -28.93 10.05
C GLY A 156 -12.83 -28.57 10.54
N PRO A 157 -11.93 -29.58 10.60
CA PRO A 157 -10.57 -29.40 11.07
C PRO A 157 -9.77 -28.50 10.12
N THR A 158 -8.82 -27.76 10.70
CA THR A 158 -8.01 -26.78 9.97
C THR A 158 -6.52 -27.10 10.04
N VAL A 159 -5.80 -26.61 9.06
CA VAL A 159 -4.34 -26.60 9.04
C VAL A 159 -3.85 -25.15 8.93
N ARG A 160 -2.73 -24.85 9.54
CA ARG A 160 -2.15 -23.52 9.56
C ARG A 160 -1.19 -23.34 8.37
N ILE A 161 -1.65 -22.63 7.33
CA ILE A 161 -0.92 -22.40 6.07
C ILE A 161 -1.16 -20.96 5.55
N PRO A 162 -0.40 -20.50 4.57
CA PRO A 162 -0.67 -19.21 3.92
C PRO A 162 -2.09 -19.15 3.35
N LEU A 163 -2.77 -18.01 3.54
CA LEU A 163 -4.11 -17.78 2.99
C LEU A 163 -4.15 -18.01 1.47
N GLY A 164 -3.09 -17.62 0.78
CA GLY A 164 -2.93 -17.77 -0.66
C GLY A 164 -2.86 -19.20 -1.16
N SER A 165 -2.81 -20.21 -0.26
CA SER A 165 -2.87 -21.63 -0.67
C SER A 165 -4.23 -22.00 -1.27
N VAL A 166 -5.31 -21.30 -0.89
CA VAL A 166 -6.67 -21.56 -1.40
C VAL A 166 -7.38 -20.31 -1.92
N VAL A 167 -6.85 -19.12 -1.64
CA VAL A 167 -7.48 -17.85 -2.00
C VAL A 167 -6.66 -17.12 -3.05
N LEU A 168 -7.29 -16.85 -4.17
CA LEU A 168 -6.78 -16.01 -5.25
C LEU A 168 -7.18 -14.56 -5.02
N GLY A 169 -6.59 -13.63 -5.78
CA GLY A 169 -7.05 -12.25 -5.74
C GLY A 169 -6.15 -11.27 -6.49
N ARG A 170 -6.49 -10.00 -6.36
CA ARG A 170 -5.72 -8.86 -6.92
C ARG A 170 -5.89 -7.63 -6.06
N SER A 171 -4.88 -6.78 -6.06
CA SER A 171 -4.94 -5.44 -5.47
C SER A 171 -4.41 -4.38 -6.42
N GLY A 172 -4.70 -3.12 -6.11
CA GLY A 172 -4.23 -2.00 -6.90
C GLY A 172 -4.70 -0.65 -6.36
N ASP A 173 -4.13 0.40 -6.90
CA ASP A 173 -4.41 1.77 -6.52
C ASP A 173 -5.77 2.28 -7.04
N LYS A 174 -6.36 3.17 -6.25
CA LYS A 174 -7.44 4.08 -6.60
C LYS A 174 -7.13 5.44 -5.96
N CYS A 175 -6.26 6.22 -6.60
CA CYS A 175 -5.67 7.43 -6.04
C CYS A 175 -4.89 7.14 -4.74
N SER A 176 -5.35 7.64 -3.59
CA SER A 176 -4.77 7.35 -2.28
C SER A 176 -5.21 6.00 -1.69
N ASP A 177 -6.31 5.43 -2.22
CA ASP A 177 -6.90 4.20 -1.72
C ASP A 177 -6.29 2.97 -2.38
N CYS A 178 -6.26 1.86 -1.65
CA CYS A 178 -5.91 0.55 -2.19
C CYS A 178 -7.14 -0.36 -2.20
N ASN A 179 -7.51 -0.87 -3.38
CA ASN A 179 -8.53 -1.90 -3.45
C ASN A 179 -7.88 -3.29 -3.45
N VAL A 180 -8.51 -4.21 -2.71
CA VAL A 180 -8.01 -5.57 -2.49
C VAL A 180 -9.17 -6.54 -2.65
N GLY A 181 -9.13 -7.34 -3.70
CA GLY A 181 -10.16 -8.34 -3.99
C GLY A 181 -9.64 -9.75 -3.80
N PHE A 182 -10.37 -10.54 -3.02
CA PHE A 182 -10.10 -11.97 -2.76
C PHE A 182 -11.21 -12.80 -3.40
N PHE A 183 -10.88 -13.92 -4.02
CA PHE A 183 -11.86 -14.83 -4.57
C PHE A 183 -11.42 -16.28 -4.49
N VAL A 184 -12.39 -17.17 -4.56
CA VAL A 184 -12.19 -18.62 -4.48
C VAL A 184 -12.88 -19.34 -5.63
N ARG A 185 -12.57 -20.63 -5.81
CA ARG A 185 -13.06 -21.43 -6.96
C ARG A 185 -14.39 -22.12 -6.69
N HIS A 186 -14.65 -22.52 -5.44
CA HIS A 186 -15.76 -23.40 -5.09
C HIS A 186 -16.78 -22.71 -4.16
N ASP A 187 -18.01 -23.18 -4.16
CA ASP A 187 -19.10 -22.57 -3.40
C ASP A 187 -18.96 -22.76 -1.89
N ASP A 188 -18.41 -23.87 -1.43
CA ASP A 188 -18.11 -24.11 -0.02
C ASP A 188 -16.95 -23.23 0.48
N GLU A 189 -15.94 -23.02 -0.37
CA GLU A 189 -14.87 -22.05 -0.11
C GLU A 189 -15.41 -20.60 -0.06
N TRP A 190 -16.44 -20.29 -0.86
CA TRP A 190 -17.08 -18.99 -0.84
C TRP A 190 -17.78 -18.73 0.50
N GLU A 191 -18.56 -19.67 1.01
CA GLU A 191 -19.21 -19.54 2.30
C GLU A 191 -18.21 -19.35 3.45
N TRP A 192 -17.05 -20.04 3.37
CA TRP A 192 -15.96 -19.83 4.29
C TRP A 192 -15.30 -18.46 4.11
N LEU A 193 -14.91 -18.08 2.88
CA LEU A 193 -14.19 -16.85 2.60
C LEU A 193 -14.96 -15.63 3.07
N ARG A 194 -16.26 -15.53 2.72
CA ARG A 194 -17.09 -14.40 3.11
C ARG A 194 -17.32 -14.32 4.62
N SER A 195 -17.35 -15.45 5.31
CA SER A 195 -17.48 -15.52 6.77
C SER A 195 -16.15 -15.25 7.49
N PHE A 196 -15.04 -15.62 6.89
CA PHE A 196 -13.68 -15.46 7.43
C PHE A 196 -13.15 -14.03 7.24
N LEU A 197 -13.27 -13.47 6.04
CA LEU A 197 -12.73 -12.16 5.71
C LEU A 197 -13.70 -11.03 6.10
N THR A 198 -13.71 -10.71 7.38
CA THR A 198 -14.37 -9.53 7.95
C THR A 198 -13.45 -8.31 7.90
N ILE A 199 -13.97 -7.10 8.13
CA ILE A 199 -13.16 -5.88 8.30
C ILE A 199 -12.18 -6.06 9.45
N SER A 200 -12.63 -6.66 10.56
CA SER A 200 -11.75 -6.94 11.71
C SER A 200 -10.63 -7.92 11.34
N LYS A 201 -10.92 -8.96 10.54
CA LYS A 201 -9.92 -9.91 10.08
C LYS A 201 -8.89 -9.26 9.15
N ILE A 202 -9.29 -8.37 8.25
CA ILE A 202 -8.33 -7.64 7.41
C ILE A 202 -7.42 -6.75 8.25
N LYS A 203 -7.94 -6.06 9.27
CA LYS A 203 -7.12 -5.28 10.21
C LYS A 203 -6.12 -6.15 10.97
N GLU A 204 -6.55 -7.32 11.42
CA GLU A 204 -5.68 -8.31 12.08
C GLU A 204 -4.56 -8.79 11.13
N LEU A 205 -4.90 -9.12 9.88
CA LEU A 205 -3.92 -9.60 8.89
C LEU A 205 -2.93 -8.52 8.47
N LEU A 206 -3.37 -7.25 8.36
CA LEU A 206 -2.46 -6.12 8.13
C LEU A 206 -1.49 -5.96 9.31
N GLY A 207 -1.99 -6.13 10.52
CA GLY A 207 -1.20 -5.89 11.74
C GLY A 207 -1.06 -4.39 12.06
N PRO A 208 -0.51 -4.07 13.25
CA PRO A 208 -0.46 -2.70 13.75
C PRO A 208 0.49 -1.78 12.98
N GLU A 209 1.50 -2.33 12.32
CA GLU A 209 2.48 -1.55 11.56
C GLU A 209 1.97 -1.16 10.18
N GLU A 210 1.22 -2.06 9.52
CA GLU A 210 0.70 -1.83 8.18
C GLU A 210 -0.68 -1.14 8.19
N TYR A 211 -1.53 -1.41 9.19
CA TYR A 211 -2.83 -0.78 9.31
C TYR A 211 -2.71 0.67 9.78
N LYS A 212 -2.96 1.61 8.89
CA LYS A 212 -2.79 3.06 9.14
C LYS A 212 -3.93 3.72 9.93
N GLY A 213 -4.84 2.96 10.54
CA GLY A 213 -5.97 3.52 11.32
C GLY A 213 -7.09 4.14 10.48
N LYS A 214 -7.05 3.98 9.16
CA LYS A 214 -8.03 4.54 8.24
C LYS A 214 -9.24 3.62 8.05
N PRO A 215 -10.38 4.14 7.56
CA PRO A 215 -11.55 3.32 7.24
C PRO A 215 -11.22 2.19 6.25
N ILE A 216 -11.94 1.09 6.39
CA ILE A 216 -11.91 -0.02 5.44
C ILE A 216 -13.36 -0.32 5.08
N ASP A 217 -13.68 -0.22 3.80
CA ASP A 217 -14.95 -0.67 3.27
C ASP A 217 -14.87 -2.10 2.77
N ARG A 218 -15.97 -2.83 2.90
CA ARG A 218 -16.08 -4.24 2.51
C ARG A 218 -17.34 -4.47 1.68
N PHE A 219 -17.19 -5.26 0.63
CA PHE A 219 -18.25 -5.61 -0.30
C PHE A 219 -18.18 -7.09 -0.67
N GLU A 220 -19.32 -7.70 -0.99
CA GLU A 220 -19.40 -9.06 -1.53
C GLU A 220 -19.80 -9.00 -3.00
N ILE A 221 -19.18 -9.84 -3.82
CA ILE A 221 -19.50 -10.03 -5.23
C ILE A 221 -19.77 -11.52 -5.47
N PRO A 222 -20.98 -12.01 -5.08
CA PRO A 222 -21.29 -13.44 -5.06
C PRO A 222 -21.16 -14.12 -6.42
N GLY A 223 -21.46 -13.41 -7.51
CA GLY A 223 -21.40 -13.93 -8.87
C GLY A 223 -20.01 -14.41 -9.32
N ILE A 224 -18.96 -13.95 -8.63
CA ILE A 224 -17.59 -14.39 -8.85
C ILE A 224 -16.91 -14.90 -7.57
N ARG A 225 -17.67 -15.18 -6.52
CA ARG A 225 -17.19 -15.65 -5.22
C ARG A 225 -16.08 -14.78 -4.63
N ALA A 226 -16.26 -13.46 -4.69
CA ALA A 226 -15.26 -12.51 -4.25
C ALA A 226 -15.72 -11.64 -3.08
N VAL A 227 -14.78 -11.39 -2.15
CA VAL A 227 -14.87 -10.34 -1.14
C VAL A 227 -13.89 -9.25 -1.51
N HIS A 228 -14.37 -8.02 -1.60
CA HIS A 228 -13.59 -6.87 -1.97
C HIS A 228 -13.48 -5.88 -0.80
N PHE A 229 -12.29 -5.33 -0.61
CA PHE A 229 -12.02 -4.28 0.38
C PHE A 229 -11.48 -3.04 -0.30
N LEU A 230 -11.87 -1.88 0.23
CA LEU A 230 -11.27 -0.60 -0.09
C LEU A 230 -10.57 -0.07 1.17
N LEU A 231 -9.25 -0.01 1.13
CA LEU A 231 -8.40 0.50 2.21
C LEU A 231 -8.18 1.98 1.95
N HIS A 232 -8.87 2.85 2.69
CA HIS A 232 -8.78 4.30 2.49
C HIS A 232 -7.40 4.84 2.86
N ASP A 233 -6.87 5.73 2.02
CA ASP A 233 -5.56 6.40 2.18
C ASP A 233 -4.39 5.44 2.48
N HIS A 234 -4.50 4.18 2.07
CA HIS A 234 -3.44 3.19 2.28
C HIS A 234 -2.16 3.54 1.50
N LEU A 235 -2.31 4.23 0.39
CA LEU A 235 -1.22 4.66 -0.49
C LEU A 235 -0.86 6.15 -0.28
N ASP A 236 -0.95 6.63 0.95
CA ASP A 236 -0.69 8.01 1.37
C ASP A 236 -1.53 9.02 0.55
N ARG A 237 -0.90 9.77 -0.36
CA ARG A 237 -1.54 10.77 -1.23
C ARG A 237 -1.57 10.35 -2.70
N GLY A 238 -1.50 9.05 -2.94
CA GLY A 238 -1.49 8.45 -4.28
C GLY A 238 -0.10 8.12 -4.80
N TYR A 239 -0.07 7.45 -5.90
CA TYR A 239 1.09 6.82 -6.54
C TYR A 239 2.36 7.71 -6.57
N ASP A 240 2.26 8.94 -7.08
CA ASP A 240 3.43 9.83 -7.19
C ASP A 240 3.90 10.41 -5.84
N ALA A 241 3.02 10.42 -4.84
CA ALA A 241 3.29 10.98 -3.51
C ALA A 241 3.44 9.93 -2.42
N CYS A 242 3.34 8.64 -2.77
CA CYS A 242 3.43 7.54 -1.83
C CYS A 242 4.86 7.35 -1.32
N SER A 243 5.00 7.16 -0.02
CA SER A 243 6.30 6.94 0.64
C SER A 243 6.71 5.47 0.71
N THR A 244 5.79 4.54 0.44
CA THR A 244 6.04 3.09 0.50
C THR A 244 6.69 2.57 -0.78
N TYR A 245 7.21 1.34 -0.75
CA TYR A 245 7.70 0.66 -1.96
C TYR A 245 6.56 0.21 -2.87
N ASP A 246 5.43 -0.17 -2.30
CA ASP A 246 4.23 -0.58 -3.04
C ASP A 246 3.36 0.63 -3.38
N THR A 247 3.88 1.54 -4.18
CA THR A 247 3.20 2.79 -4.54
C THR A 247 1.88 2.60 -5.28
N LEU A 248 1.72 1.46 -5.95
CA LEU A 248 0.53 1.09 -6.73
C LEU A 248 -0.39 0.08 -6.00
N GLY A 249 -0.08 -0.30 -4.76
CA GLY A 249 -0.87 -1.28 -4.01
C GLY A 249 -0.93 -2.66 -4.66
N LYS A 250 0.04 -3.01 -5.53
CA LYS A 250 0.04 -4.30 -6.24
C LYS A 250 0.45 -5.46 -5.36
N ASN A 251 1.30 -5.20 -4.35
CA ASN A 251 1.79 -6.21 -3.42
C ASN A 251 0.91 -6.35 -2.17
N CYS A 252 -0.01 -5.41 -1.92
CA CYS A 252 -0.87 -5.44 -0.74
C CYS A 252 -1.62 -6.78 -0.60
N LEU A 253 -2.19 -7.29 -1.69
CA LEU A 253 -2.84 -8.59 -1.68
C LEU A 253 -1.85 -9.73 -1.43
N GLU A 254 -0.69 -9.74 -2.08
CA GLU A 254 0.29 -10.81 -1.92
C GLU A 254 0.83 -10.86 -0.48
N TYR A 255 1.01 -9.69 0.15
CA TYR A 255 1.31 -9.60 1.58
C TYR A 255 0.23 -10.24 2.44
N LEU A 256 -1.05 -9.97 2.16
CA LEU A 256 -2.18 -10.57 2.89
C LEU A 256 -2.32 -12.07 2.61
N ARG A 257 -2.12 -12.51 1.36
CA ARG A 257 -2.14 -13.94 0.99
C ARG A 257 -1.01 -14.73 1.63
N ALA A 258 0.14 -14.10 1.90
CA ALA A 258 1.26 -14.74 2.58
C ALA A 258 1.02 -14.96 4.07
N LYS A 259 0.01 -14.31 4.67
CA LYS A 259 -0.32 -14.49 6.09
C LYS A 259 -0.78 -15.92 6.36
N THR A 260 -0.19 -16.53 7.37
CA THR A 260 -0.55 -17.88 7.83
C THR A 260 -1.83 -17.82 8.66
N VAL A 261 -2.84 -18.56 8.22
CA VAL A 261 -4.16 -18.64 8.85
C VAL A 261 -4.62 -20.09 8.99
N ASN A 262 -5.70 -20.30 9.73
CA ASN A 262 -6.32 -21.62 9.84
C ASN A 262 -7.24 -21.82 8.62
N VAL A 263 -6.86 -22.72 7.72
CA VAL A 263 -7.60 -23.10 6.51
C VAL A 263 -8.22 -24.48 6.69
N PRO A 264 -9.50 -24.73 6.33
CA PRO A 264 -10.08 -26.06 6.35
C PRO A 264 -9.28 -27.07 5.54
N ILE A 265 -8.97 -28.22 6.13
CA ILE A 265 -8.07 -29.23 5.53
C ILE A 265 -8.59 -29.70 4.17
N HIS A 266 -9.90 -29.93 4.05
CA HIS A 266 -10.50 -30.45 2.81
C HIS A 266 -10.41 -29.47 1.63
N PHE A 267 -10.23 -28.15 1.87
CA PHE A 267 -9.93 -27.20 0.78
C PHE A 267 -8.51 -27.41 0.24
N VAL A 268 -7.57 -27.70 1.14
CA VAL A 268 -6.16 -27.95 0.77
C VAL A 268 -6.01 -29.29 0.04
N GLU A 269 -6.71 -30.32 0.49
CA GLU A 269 -6.71 -31.66 -0.13
C GLU A 269 -7.28 -31.66 -1.56
N ARG A 270 -8.16 -30.71 -1.85
CA ARG A 270 -8.71 -30.48 -3.21
C ARG A 270 -7.66 -29.95 -4.19
N GLY A 271 -6.58 -29.38 -3.69
CA GLY A 271 -5.47 -28.78 -4.44
C GLY A 271 -5.28 -27.30 -4.11
N THR A 272 -4.01 -26.92 -3.98
CA THR A 272 -3.62 -25.51 -3.78
C THR A 272 -3.71 -24.71 -5.09
N VAL A 273 -3.84 -23.41 -5.00
CA VAL A 273 -3.89 -22.46 -6.13
C VAL A 273 -2.53 -21.83 -6.41
#